data_1ed76df103339410b38c0a253bf7fbc5
#
_entry.id   1ed76df103339410b38c0a253bf7fbc5
#
_cell.length_a   1.000
_cell.length_b   1.000
_cell.length_c   1.000
_cell.angle_alpha   90.00
_cell.angle_beta   90.00
_cell.angle_gamma   90.00
#
_symmetry.space_group_name_H-M   'P 1'
#
loop_
_entity.id
_entity.type
_entity.pdbx_description
1 polymer ?
#
loop_
_entity_poly.entity_id
_entity_poly.type
_entity_poly.pdbx_seq_one_letter_code
_entity_poly.pdbx_strand_id
1 'polypeptide(L)'
;MTEQEMRLKTAESEKISHLDYFNIAISVDCVIFGYDNKDLKVLLIKSDLEEFKKLYSLLGDLVRPDEDIESASYRVLKNRTGLDDVFLEQVQAFGSVNRHPSGRVITIAWFSLIDIKHHKLKLNDNDLSWHSVKEVKKLAFDHKLILDTCLGRLQQKAMEAPLVFNLLPEKFSLRELQALYETILGVELDRRNFRKKISIKDWLADIDEMENNVPHRPGKLYTLKKQFRTKGINALS
;
A
#
# COMPACT_ATOMS: atom_id res chain seq x y z
N MET A 1 -7.53 35.76 43.18
CA MET A 1 -7.99 35.49 41.79
C MET A 1 -9.49 35.33 41.86
N THR A 2 -10.23 36.29 41.33
CA THR A 2 -11.68 36.30 41.37
C THR A 2 -12.26 35.35 40.32
N GLU A 3 -13.45 34.86 40.56
CA GLU A 3 -14.18 33.99 39.62
C GLU A 3 -14.35 34.62 38.21
N GLN A 4 -14.32 35.95 38.17
CA GLN A 4 -14.34 36.77 36.96
C GLN A 4 -13.01 36.74 36.22
N GLU A 5 -11.87 36.70 36.91
CA GLU A 5 -10.52 36.54 36.33
C GLU A 5 -10.31 35.13 35.83
N MET A 6 -10.91 34.14 36.48
CA MET A 6 -10.92 32.74 35.96
C MET A 6 -11.77 32.61 34.69
N ARG A 7 -12.93 33.25 34.65
CA ARG A 7 -13.80 33.25 33.45
C ARG A 7 -13.18 34.02 32.28
N LEU A 8 -12.46 35.11 32.54
CA LEU A 8 -11.71 35.83 31.51
C LEU A 8 -10.52 35.02 30.98
N LYS A 9 -9.77 34.32 31.86
CA LYS A 9 -8.70 33.41 31.43
C LYS A 9 -9.20 32.19 30.68
N THR A 10 -10.40 31.67 30.99
CA THR A 10 -11.04 30.57 30.22
C THR A 10 -11.65 31.07 28.93
N ALA A 11 -12.01 32.35 28.81
CA ALA A 11 -12.53 32.95 27.57
C ALA A 11 -11.41 33.45 26.64
N GLU A 12 -10.17 33.62 27.14
CA GLU A 12 -8.98 33.86 26.33
C GLU A 12 -8.35 32.56 25.80
N SER A 13 -8.81 31.38 26.29
CA SER A 13 -8.43 30.11 25.71
C SER A 13 -9.12 29.94 24.37
N GLU A 14 -8.35 30.21 23.31
CA GLU A 14 -8.56 29.70 21.98
C GLU A 14 -9.65 30.39 21.13
N LYS A 15 -9.52 31.65 20.88
CA LYS A 15 -9.93 32.15 19.57
C LYS A 15 -8.96 31.55 18.55
N ILE A 16 -9.26 30.32 18.11
CA ILE A 16 -8.58 29.73 16.93
C ILE A 16 -8.72 30.77 15.83
N SER A 17 -7.61 31.35 15.41
CA SER A 17 -7.56 32.29 14.30
C SER A 17 -8.09 31.61 13.05
N HIS A 18 -8.83 32.32 12.20
CA HIS A 18 -9.24 31.80 10.90
C HIS A 18 -8.05 31.28 10.08
N LEU A 19 -6.85 31.88 10.27
CA LEU A 19 -5.60 31.46 9.62
C LEU A 19 -5.10 30.08 10.14
N ASP A 20 -5.44 29.69 11.38
CA ASP A 20 -5.01 28.40 11.93
C ASP A 20 -5.65 27.21 11.20
N TYR A 21 -6.83 27.40 10.62
CA TYR A 21 -7.50 26.39 9.81
C TYR A 21 -6.77 26.15 8.47
N PHE A 22 -6.00 27.12 7.98
CA PHE A 22 -5.20 26.98 6.75
C PHE A 22 -3.78 26.48 6.99
N ASN A 23 -3.38 26.33 8.27
CA ASN A 23 -2.06 25.80 8.64
C ASN A 23 -2.06 24.26 8.82
N ILE A 24 -2.92 23.55 8.09
CA ILE A 24 -2.97 22.10 8.10
C ILE A 24 -2.33 21.61 6.81
N ALA A 25 -1.21 20.91 6.94
CA ALA A 25 -0.56 20.28 5.79
C ALA A 25 -1.29 18.99 5.40
N ILE A 26 -1.40 18.75 4.11
CA ILE A 26 -1.88 17.49 3.55
C ILE A 26 -0.68 16.72 3.01
N SER A 27 -0.61 15.43 3.28
CA SER A 27 0.38 14.50 2.74
C SER A 27 -0.29 13.27 2.12
N VAL A 28 0.48 12.52 1.36
CA VAL A 28 0.13 11.18 0.92
C VAL A 28 1.18 10.20 1.45
N ASP A 29 0.74 9.01 1.87
CA ASP A 29 1.60 7.90 2.26
C ASP A 29 1.26 6.68 1.40
N CYS A 30 2.25 6.16 0.66
CA CYS A 30 2.09 5.05 -0.25
C CYS A 30 2.67 3.77 0.34
N VAL A 31 1.82 2.79 0.59
CA VAL A 31 2.19 1.43 0.99
C VAL A 31 2.36 0.58 -0.27
N ILE A 32 3.58 0.26 -0.62
CA ILE A 32 3.88 -0.55 -1.81
C ILE A 32 4.11 -1.97 -1.37
N PHE A 33 3.13 -2.83 -1.62
CA PHE A 33 3.25 -4.26 -1.40
C PHE A 33 3.90 -4.95 -2.59
N GLY A 34 4.77 -5.89 -2.31
CA GLY A 34 5.39 -6.74 -3.31
C GLY A 34 5.37 -8.20 -2.89
N TYR A 35 5.50 -9.10 -3.86
CA TYR A 35 5.53 -10.54 -3.61
C TYR A 35 6.70 -11.19 -4.34
N ASP A 36 7.46 -12.03 -3.64
CA ASP A 36 8.64 -12.71 -4.18
C ASP A 36 8.45 -14.24 -4.32
N ASN A 37 7.20 -14.71 -4.33
CA ASN A 37 6.76 -16.12 -4.32
C ASN A 37 6.99 -16.84 -2.99
N LYS A 38 7.38 -16.14 -1.92
CA LYS A 38 7.57 -16.70 -0.59
C LYS A 38 6.90 -15.84 0.48
N ASP A 39 7.02 -14.54 0.34
CA ASP A 39 6.61 -13.61 1.38
C ASP A 39 6.00 -12.33 0.80
N LEU A 40 5.03 -11.77 1.51
CA LEU A 40 4.50 -10.43 1.22
C LEU A 40 5.47 -9.42 1.82
N LYS A 41 5.96 -8.54 0.98
CA LYS A 41 6.92 -7.49 1.34
C LYS A 41 6.29 -6.11 1.22
N VAL A 42 6.86 -5.17 1.93
CA VAL A 42 6.57 -3.75 1.82
C VAL A 42 7.86 -3.00 1.51
N LEU A 43 7.77 -2.04 0.60
CA LEU A 43 8.89 -1.15 0.30
C LEU A 43 8.93 -0.03 1.33
N LEU A 44 10.07 0.13 1.98
CA LEU A 44 10.29 1.13 3.01
C LEU A 44 11.53 1.96 2.71
N ILE A 45 11.55 3.19 3.21
CA ILE A 45 12.70 4.09 3.15
C ILE A 45 13.22 4.35 4.57
N LYS A 46 14.53 4.50 4.75
CA LYS A 46 15.06 4.98 6.03
C LYS A 46 14.58 6.41 6.29
N SER A 47 14.17 6.67 7.52
CA SER A 47 13.74 8.01 7.91
C SER A 47 14.93 8.96 7.93
N ASP A 48 14.76 10.13 7.33
CA ASP A 48 15.72 11.24 7.31
C ASP A 48 15.58 12.17 8.52
N LEU A 49 14.46 12.10 9.26
CA LEU A 49 14.25 12.88 10.47
C LEU A 49 15.09 12.34 11.62
N GLU A 50 15.83 13.23 12.28
CA GLU A 50 16.74 12.90 13.38
C GLU A 50 16.06 12.09 14.50
N GLU A 51 14.80 12.44 14.83
CA GLU A 51 14.01 11.74 15.83
C GLU A 51 13.73 10.27 15.45
N PHE A 52 13.65 9.96 14.16
CA PHE A 52 13.31 8.64 13.62
C PHE A 52 14.45 8.00 12.82
N LYS A 53 15.68 8.52 12.87
CA LYS A 53 16.84 8.12 12.06
C LYS A 53 17.17 6.62 12.07
N LYS A 54 16.75 5.91 13.12
CA LYS A 54 16.94 4.45 13.25
C LYS A 54 15.74 3.64 12.75
N LEU A 55 14.71 4.30 12.29
CA LEU A 55 13.46 3.66 11.83
C LEU A 55 13.30 3.81 10.32
N TYR A 56 12.52 2.90 9.77
CA TYR A 56 12.00 3.02 8.41
C TYR A 56 10.67 3.76 8.42
N SER A 57 10.33 4.35 7.28
CA SER A 57 9.03 4.97 7.02
C SER A 57 8.42 4.47 5.71
N LEU A 58 7.14 4.74 5.51
CA LEU A 58 6.48 4.60 4.23
C LEU A 58 7.00 5.66 3.25
N LEU A 59 6.75 5.47 1.98
CA LEU A 59 7.03 6.46 0.95
C LEU A 59 5.92 7.50 0.98
N GLY A 60 6.26 8.71 1.36
CA GLY A 60 5.30 9.81 1.47
C GLY A 60 5.90 11.16 1.12
N ASP A 61 5.06 12.13 0.90
CA ASP A 61 5.42 13.55 0.73
C ASP A 61 4.19 14.44 0.93
N LEU A 62 4.42 15.73 1.10
CA LEU A 62 3.36 16.73 1.13
C LEU A 62 2.70 16.87 -0.25
N VAL A 63 1.40 17.12 -0.24
CA VAL A 63 0.66 17.53 -1.44
C VAL A 63 1.02 18.98 -1.75
N ARG A 64 1.39 19.25 -2.99
CA ARG A 64 1.77 20.60 -3.44
C ARG A 64 0.53 21.45 -3.69
N PRO A 65 0.64 22.79 -3.63
CA PRO A 65 -0.51 23.66 -3.86
C PRO A 65 -1.11 23.59 -5.28
N ASP A 66 -0.35 23.07 -6.24
CA ASP A 66 -0.68 23.01 -7.67
C ASP A 66 -1.02 21.61 -8.17
N GLU A 67 -1.23 20.64 -7.24
CA GLU A 67 -1.58 19.26 -7.59
C GLU A 67 -2.75 18.74 -6.76
N ASP A 68 -3.52 17.82 -7.30
CA ASP A 68 -4.51 17.05 -6.53
C ASP A 68 -3.85 15.88 -5.75
N ILE A 69 -4.63 15.29 -4.83
CA ILE A 69 -4.16 14.23 -3.94
C ILE A 69 -3.73 12.97 -4.72
N GLU A 70 -4.46 12.65 -5.78
CA GLU A 70 -4.16 11.49 -6.62
C GLU A 70 -2.85 11.70 -7.38
N SER A 71 -2.69 12.85 -8.04
CA SER A 71 -1.45 13.24 -8.73
C SER A 71 -0.25 13.24 -7.78
N ALA A 72 -0.42 13.72 -6.53
CA ALA A 72 0.62 13.67 -5.51
C ALA A 72 1.06 12.23 -5.22
N SER A 73 0.12 11.28 -5.09
CA SER A 73 0.43 9.87 -4.81
C SER A 73 1.24 9.24 -5.93
N TYR A 74 0.90 9.49 -7.19
CA TYR A 74 1.67 9.02 -8.34
C TYR A 74 3.03 9.69 -8.47
N ARG A 75 3.13 10.99 -8.20
CA ARG A 75 4.39 11.72 -8.16
C ARG A 75 5.35 11.12 -7.13
N VAL A 76 4.86 10.86 -5.92
CA VAL A 76 5.66 10.24 -4.86
C VAL A 76 6.18 8.88 -5.31
N LEU A 77 5.30 8.03 -5.85
CA LEU A 77 5.68 6.73 -6.33
C LEU A 77 6.73 6.81 -7.44
N LYS A 78 6.47 7.61 -8.49
CA LYS A 78 7.38 7.78 -9.63
C LYS A 78 8.75 8.31 -9.20
N ASN A 79 8.78 9.34 -8.35
CA ASN A 79 10.03 9.95 -7.93
C ASN A 79 10.90 9.00 -7.10
N ARG A 80 10.28 8.16 -6.26
CA ARG A 80 11.00 7.25 -5.36
C ARG A 80 11.37 5.93 -6.01
N THR A 81 10.53 5.40 -6.90
CA THR A 81 10.68 4.04 -7.43
C THR A 81 10.90 3.98 -8.93
N GLY A 82 10.66 5.08 -9.66
CA GLY A 82 10.66 5.14 -11.11
C GLY A 82 9.46 4.48 -11.77
N LEU A 83 8.47 4.03 -10.99
CA LEU A 83 7.25 3.41 -11.50
C LEU A 83 6.22 4.49 -11.82
N ASP A 84 5.61 4.43 -12.99
CA ASP A 84 4.59 5.37 -13.46
C ASP A 84 3.32 4.69 -14.01
N ASP A 85 3.33 3.37 -14.13
CA ASP A 85 2.18 2.60 -14.63
C ASP A 85 1.81 1.48 -13.64
N VAL A 86 1.47 1.87 -12.40
CA VAL A 86 1.04 0.94 -11.37
C VAL A 86 -0.30 1.36 -10.79
N PHE A 87 -1.08 0.37 -10.42
CA PHE A 87 -2.33 0.58 -9.71
C PHE A 87 -2.09 1.19 -8.34
N LEU A 88 -2.81 2.26 -8.02
CA LEU A 88 -2.88 2.84 -6.68
C LEU A 88 -4.34 2.86 -6.22
N GLU A 89 -4.59 2.40 -5.01
CA GLU A 89 -5.90 2.49 -4.37
C GLU A 89 -5.84 3.32 -3.10
N GLN A 90 -6.71 4.33 -3.01
CA GLN A 90 -6.90 5.12 -1.81
C GLN A 90 -7.57 4.29 -0.72
N VAL A 91 -7.06 4.36 0.51
CA VAL A 91 -7.58 3.62 1.66
C VAL A 91 -8.40 4.53 2.55
N GLN A 92 -7.74 5.41 3.29
CA GLN A 92 -8.39 6.39 4.17
C GLN A 92 -7.44 7.51 4.58
N ALA A 93 -7.98 8.55 5.22
CA ALA A 93 -7.20 9.61 5.84
C ALA A 93 -6.83 9.27 7.29
N PHE A 94 -5.62 9.67 7.71
CA PHE A 94 -5.12 9.61 9.07
C PHE A 94 -4.85 11.02 9.56
N GLY A 95 -5.57 11.45 10.58
CA GLY A 95 -5.57 12.83 11.02
C GLY A 95 -5.46 13.00 12.54
N SER A 96 -4.80 12.08 13.28
CA SER A 96 -4.53 12.29 14.70
C SER A 96 -3.73 13.59 14.91
N VAL A 97 -4.06 14.37 15.95
CA VAL A 97 -3.50 15.72 16.12
C VAL A 97 -1.98 15.70 16.19
N ASN A 98 -1.41 14.77 16.94
CA ASN A 98 0.03 14.68 17.22
C ASN A 98 0.73 13.59 16.38
N ARG A 99 0.20 13.26 15.19
CA ARG A 99 0.79 12.20 14.36
C ARG A 99 2.16 12.56 13.78
N HIS A 100 2.42 13.86 13.57
CA HIS A 100 3.65 14.34 12.94
C HIS A 100 4.34 15.38 13.84
N PRO A 101 5.69 15.28 14.06
CA PRO A 101 6.41 16.18 14.99
C PRO A 101 6.48 17.62 14.49
N SER A 102 6.49 17.85 13.18
CA SER A 102 6.61 19.19 12.60
C SER A 102 5.32 20.00 12.58
N GLY A 103 4.21 19.46 13.09
CA GLY A 103 2.94 20.20 13.16
C GLY A 103 1.72 19.40 12.72
N ARG A 104 0.65 20.11 12.41
CA ARG A 104 -0.64 19.52 12.03
C ARG A 104 -0.58 18.99 10.60
N VAL A 105 -0.55 17.68 10.44
CA VAL A 105 -0.53 17.01 9.15
C VAL A 105 -1.68 16.00 9.09
N ILE A 106 -2.41 15.98 7.99
CA ILE A 106 -3.36 14.92 7.64
C ILE A 106 -2.80 14.18 6.43
N THR A 107 -2.65 12.87 6.52
CA THR A 107 -2.21 12.06 5.39
C THR A 107 -3.34 11.22 4.81
N ILE A 108 -3.31 11.04 3.51
CA ILE A 108 -4.16 10.11 2.78
C ILE A 108 -3.30 8.90 2.42
N ALA A 109 -3.69 7.73 2.95
CA ALA A 109 -3.00 6.48 2.66
C ALA A 109 -3.47 5.86 1.36
N TRP A 110 -2.50 5.38 0.58
CA TRP A 110 -2.69 4.63 -0.66
C TRP A 110 -1.93 3.31 -0.58
N PHE A 111 -2.38 2.30 -1.30
CA PHE A 111 -1.54 1.13 -1.51
C PHE A 111 -1.43 0.74 -2.98
N SER A 112 -0.32 0.09 -3.31
CA SER A 112 -0.02 -0.47 -4.62
C SER A 112 0.45 -1.92 -4.49
N LEU A 113 0.31 -2.68 -5.56
CA LEU A 113 0.71 -4.09 -5.65
C LEU A 113 1.67 -4.29 -6.82
N ILE A 114 2.85 -4.83 -6.54
CA ILE A 114 3.93 -4.98 -7.51
C ILE A 114 4.49 -6.40 -7.48
N ASP A 115 4.59 -7.02 -8.63
CA ASP A 115 5.40 -8.22 -8.80
C ASP A 115 6.89 -7.83 -8.78
N ILE A 116 7.57 -8.13 -7.66
CA ILE A 116 8.98 -7.74 -7.45
C ILE A 116 9.92 -8.34 -8.49
N LYS A 117 9.60 -9.50 -9.03
CA LYS A 117 10.48 -10.21 -9.98
C LYS A 117 10.50 -9.55 -11.36
N HIS A 118 9.36 -9.01 -11.78
CA HIS A 118 9.19 -8.45 -13.11
C HIS A 118 9.30 -6.93 -13.16
N HIS A 119 9.17 -6.24 -12.02
CA HIS A 119 9.35 -4.80 -11.93
C HIS A 119 10.69 -4.47 -11.30
N LYS A 120 11.69 -4.15 -12.12
CA LYS A 120 12.96 -3.60 -11.63
C LYS A 120 12.72 -2.17 -11.18
N LEU A 121 12.65 -1.97 -9.87
CA LEU A 121 12.64 -0.64 -9.31
C LEU A 121 13.94 0.07 -9.70
N LYS A 122 13.83 1.26 -10.26
CA LYS A 122 14.95 2.19 -10.32
C LYS A 122 15.03 2.85 -8.93
N LEU A 123 15.68 2.18 -8.01
CA LEU A 123 15.92 2.74 -6.68
C LEU A 123 16.90 3.90 -6.86
N ASN A 124 16.34 5.10 -7.01
CA ASN A 124 17.12 6.34 -7.07
C ASN A 124 17.70 6.70 -5.69
N ASP A 125 17.35 5.93 -4.69
CA ASP A 125 17.68 6.18 -3.29
C ASP A 125 18.23 4.89 -2.68
N ASN A 126 19.49 4.94 -2.20
CA ASN A 126 20.15 3.80 -1.55
C ASN A 126 19.49 3.37 -0.22
N ASP A 127 18.53 4.16 0.25
CA ASP A 127 17.84 3.94 1.52
C ASP A 127 16.50 3.19 1.37
N LEU A 128 16.11 2.85 0.13
CA LEU A 128 14.93 2.04 -0.16
C LEU A 128 15.25 0.55 -0.05
N SER A 129 14.41 -0.21 0.65
CA SER A 129 14.55 -1.66 0.78
C SER A 129 13.23 -2.38 0.99
N TRP A 130 13.17 -3.64 0.51
CA TRP A 130 12.04 -4.51 0.72
C TRP A 130 12.13 -5.21 2.08
N HIS A 131 11.09 -5.12 2.88
CA HIS A 131 10.97 -5.76 4.19
C HIS A 131 9.79 -6.74 4.20
N SER A 132 9.94 -7.88 4.90
CA SER A 132 8.80 -8.78 5.13
C SER A 132 7.75 -8.04 5.98
N VAL A 133 6.51 -8.00 5.51
CA VAL A 133 5.40 -7.37 6.26
C VAL A 133 5.27 -7.96 7.67
N LYS A 134 5.51 -9.27 7.81
CA LYS A 134 5.44 -9.97 9.11
C LYS A 134 6.52 -9.55 10.11
N GLU A 135 7.67 -9.08 9.61
CA GLU A 135 8.82 -8.69 10.43
C GLU A 135 8.79 -7.21 10.83
N VAL A 136 8.01 -6.38 10.13
CA VAL A 136 7.89 -4.96 10.43
C VAL A 136 7.10 -4.76 11.72
N LYS A 137 7.80 -4.50 12.83
CA LYS A 137 7.20 -4.27 14.15
C LYS A 137 6.98 -2.80 14.47
N LYS A 138 7.85 -1.92 13.98
CA LYS A 138 7.82 -0.48 14.24
C LYS A 138 8.28 0.29 13.02
N LEU A 139 7.62 1.41 12.76
CA LEU A 139 7.99 2.39 11.75
C LEU A 139 8.06 3.79 12.39
N ALA A 140 8.59 4.75 11.66
CA ALA A 140 8.51 6.16 12.02
C ALA A 140 7.05 6.62 12.06
N PHE A 141 6.77 7.66 12.81
CA PHE A 141 5.42 8.24 12.94
C PHE A 141 4.35 7.19 13.32
N ASP A 142 3.18 7.32 12.75
CA ASP A 142 2.08 6.35 12.78
C ASP A 142 2.07 5.39 11.57
N HIS A 143 3.18 5.29 10.84
CA HIS A 143 3.27 4.52 9.59
C HIS A 143 3.01 3.03 9.78
N LYS A 144 3.27 2.48 10.98
CA LYS A 144 2.89 1.09 11.27
C LYS A 144 1.36 0.91 11.27
N LEU A 145 0.62 1.86 11.83
CA LEU A 145 -0.85 1.83 11.79
C LEU A 145 -1.37 1.94 10.35
N ILE A 146 -0.75 2.80 9.53
CA ILE A 146 -1.09 2.94 8.11
C ILE A 146 -0.84 1.63 7.36
N LEU A 147 0.34 1.02 7.56
CA LEU A 147 0.69 -0.28 6.96
C LEU A 147 -0.33 -1.35 7.32
N ASP A 148 -0.69 -1.48 8.62
CA ASP A 148 -1.63 -2.50 9.09
C ASP A 148 -3.04 -2.28 8.52
N THR A 149 -3.46 -1.01 8.42
CA THR A 149 -4.76 -0.66 7.82
C THR A 149 -4.80 -1.00 6.32
N CYS A 150 -3.73 -0.69 5.59
CA CYS A 150 -3.62 -1.04 4.16
C CYS A 150 -3.57 -2.56 3.96
N LEU A 151 -2.86 -3.30 4.83
CA LEU A 151 -2.84 -4.76 4.79
C LEU A 151 -4.24 -5.34 5.03
N GLY A 152 -4.97 -4.85 6.04
CA GLY A 152 -6.35 -5.26 6.30
C GLY A 152 -7.27 -4.98 5.09
N ARG A 153 -7.09 -3.84 4.42
CA ARG A 153 -7.82 -3.51 3.19
C ARG A 153 -7.50 -4.46 2.04
N LEU A 154 -6.21 -4.78 1.85
CA LEU A 154 -5.76 -5.77 0.87
C LEU A 154 -6.36 -7.15 1.15
N GLN A 155 -6.33 -7.61 2.40
CA GLN A 155 -6.91 -8.90 2.82
C GLN A 155 -8.42 -8.97 2.55
N GLN A 156 -9.16 -7.91 2.88
CA GLN A 156 -10.59 -7.82 2.59
C GLN A 156 -10.86 -7.95 1.09
N LYS A 157 -10.16 -7.16 0.28
CA LYS A 157 -10.37 -7.12 -1.17
C LYS A 157 -9.84 -8.33 -1.92
N ALA A 158 -8.88 -9.05 -1.37
CA ALA A 158 -8.27 -10.21 -2.02
C ALA A 158 -9.30 -11.24 -2.51
N MET A 159 -10.35 -11.46 -1.74
CA MET A 159 -11.41 -12.43 -2.07
C MET A 159 -12.56 -11.82 -2.90
N GLU A 160 -12.67 -10.51 -2.97
CA GLU A 160 -13.78 -9.80 -3.63
C GLU A 160 -13.45 -9.43 -5.08
N ALA A 161 -12.21 -9.01 -5.33
CA ALA A 161 -11.74 -8.51 -6.60
C ALA A 161 -10.42 -9.18 -7.04
N PRO A 162 -10.14 -9.24 -8.35
CA PRO A 162 -8.92 -9.86 -8.88
C PRO A 162 -7.67 -8.99 -8.69
N LEU A 163 -7.64 -8.14 -7.69
CA LEU A 163 -6.59 -7.17 -7.43
C LEU A 163 -5.23 -7.82 -7.16
N VAL A 164 -5.22 -8.93 -6.42
CA VAL A 164 -3.99 -9.63 -6.01
C VAL A 164 -3.21 -10.22 -7.18
N PHE A 165 -3.83 -10.37 -8.34
CA PHE A 165 -3.15 -10.86 -9.55
C PHE A 165 -2.05 -9.92 -10.03
N ASN A 166 -2.05 -8.64 -9.63
CA ASN A 166 -0.95 -7.71 -9.87
C ASN A 166 0.35 -8.10 -9.16
N LEU A 167 0.28 -9.01 -8.19
CA LEU A 167 1.43 -9.58 -7.50
C LEU A 167 1.98 -10.86 -8.16
N LEU A 168 1.35 -11.35 -9.22
CA LEU A 168 1.73 -12.55 -9.95
C LEU A 168 2.27 -12.21 -11.35
N PRO A 169 3.11 -13.09 -11.91
CA PRO A 169 3.46 -13.00 -13.31
C PRO A 169 2.21 -13.16 -14.20
N GLU A 170 2.33 -12.79 -15.47
CA GLU A 170 1.21 -12.88 -16.43
C GLU A 170 0.65 -14.31 -16.54
N LYS A 171 1.51 -15.31 -16.47
CA LYS A 171 1.16 -16.73 -16.47
C LYS A 171 1.52 -17.34 -15.12
N PHE A 172 0.59 -18.02 -14.51
CA PHE A 172 0.74 -18.61 -13.16
C PHE A 172 -0.06 -19.91 -13.03
N SER A 173 0.34 -20.76 -12.11
CA SER A 173 -0.41 -21.96 -11.72
C SER A 173 -1.39 -21.67 -10.59
N LEU A 174 -2.45 -22.49 -10.44
CA LEU A 174 -3.36 -22.41 -9.31
C LEU A 174 -2.66 -22.62 -7.95
N ARG A 175 -1.49 -23.27 -7.94
CA ARG A 175 -0.69 -23.43 -6.73
C ARG A 175 -0.02 -22.12 -6.34
N GLU A 176 0.58 -21.41 -7.27
CA GLU A 176 1.19 -20.09 -7.03
C GLU A 176 0.11 -19.10 -6.58
N LEU A 177 -1.04 -19.12 -7.23
CA LEU A 177 -2.19 -18.31 -6.81
C LEU A 177 -2.62 -18.63 -5.38
N GLN A 178 -2.77 -19.91 -5.01
CA GLN A 178 -3.13 -20.32 -3.66
C GLN A 178 -2.09 -19.86 -2.65
N ALA A 179 -0.80 -20.07 -2.92
CA ALA A 179 0.29 -19.64 -2.05
C ALA A 179 0.29 -18.12 -1.82
N LEU A 180 -0.01 -17.32 -2.86
CA LEU A 180 -0.18 -15.87 -2.72
C LEU A 180 -1.34 -15.53 -1.77
N TYR A 181 -2.51 -16.16 -1.96
CA TYR A 181 -3.66 -15.93 -1.08
C TYR A 181 -3.37 -16.30 0.37
N GLU A 182 -2.72 -17.46 0.59
CA GLU A 182 -2.30 -17.90 1.93
C GLU A 182 -1.34 -16.91 2.57
N THR A 183 -0.41 -16.38 1.78
CA THR A 183 0.56 -15.37 2.24
C THR A 183 -0.12 -14.06 2.63
N ILE A 184 -1.06 -13.56 1.83
CA ILE A 184 -1.79 -12.32 2.11
C ILE A 184 -2.72 -12.47 3.31
N LEU A 185 -3.47 -13.58 3.36
CA LEU A 185 -4.48 -13.82 4.40
C LEU A 185 -3.85 -14.29 5.72
N GLY A 186 -2.61 -14.79 5.69
CA GLY A 186 -1.92 -15.33 6.86
C GLY A 186 -2.51 -16.65 7.37
N VAL A 187 -3.20 -17.42 6.51
CA VAL A 187 -3.86 -18.70 6.83
C VAL A 187 -3.58 -19.73 5.76
N GLU A 188 -3.60 -21.00 6.14
CA GLU A 188 -3.60 -22.11 5.18
C GLU A 188 -5.00 -22.31 4.59
N LEU A 189 -5.06 -22.58 3.27
CA LEU A 189 -6.31 -22.77 2.54
C LEU A 189 -6.43 -24.22 2.05
N ASP A 190 -7.59 -24.83 2.28
CA ASP A 190 -7.88 -26.13 1.68
C ASP A 190 -7.86 -26.03 0.16
N ARG A 191 -7.03 -26.85 -0.47
CA ARG A 191 -6.76 -26.83 -1.91
C ARG A 191 -8.04 -27.01 -2.76
N ARG A 192 -8.92 -27.93 -2.34
CA ARG A 192 -10.13 -28.25 -3.10
C ARG A 192 -11.14 -27.10 -3.02
N ASN A 193 -11.34 -26.56 -1.83
CA ASN A 193 -12.26 -25.45 -1.59
C ASN A 193 -11.75 -24.16 -2.26
N PHE A 194 -10.45 -23.89 -2.19
CA PHE A 194 -9.84 -22.75 -2.87
C PHE A 194 -10.09 -22.81 -4.39
N ARG A 195 -9.76 -23.94 -5.03
CA ARG A 195 -9.99 -24.13 -6.47
C ARG A 195 -11.45 -23.94 -6.86
N LYS A 196 -12.38 -24.52 -6.06
CA LYS A 196 -13.82 -24.33 -6.30
C LYS A 196 -14.22 -22.86 -6.22
N LYS A 197 -13.75 -22.12 -5.20
CA LYS A 197 -14.05 -20.68 -5.05
C LYS A 197 -13.51 -19.87 -6.21
N ILE A 198 -12.27 -20.09 -6.64
CA ILE A 198 -11.65 -19.37 -7.75
C ILE A 198 -12.36 -19.69 -9.08
N SER A 199 -12.75 -20.95 -9.31
CA SER A 199 -13.49 -21.33 -10.52
C SER A 199 -14.84 -20.61 -10.64
N ILE A 200 -15.55 -20.42 -9.53
CA ILE A 200 -16.85 -19.71 -9.50
C ILE A 200 -16.68 -18.22 -9.87
N LYS A 201 -15.53 -17.62 -9.52
CA LYS A 201 -15.25 -16.20 -9.81
C LYS A 201 -15.07 -15.91 -11.30
N ASP A 202 -14.79 -16.93 -12.09
CA ASP A 202 -14.60 -16.84 -13.55
C ASP A 202 -13.53 -15.80 -14.00
N TRP A 203 -12.54 -15.55 -13.16
CA TRP A 203 -11.47 -14.58 -13.42
C TRP A 203 -10.39 -15.09 -14.36
N LEU A 204 -10.22 -16.42 -14.44
CA LEU A 204 -9.09 -17.07 -15.11
C LEU A 204 -9.44 -17.54 -16.52
N ALA A 205 -8.47 -17.40 -17.41
CA ALA A 205 -8.44 -18.06 -18.71
C ALA A 205 -7.39 -19.18 -18.68
N ASP A 206 -7.78 -20.37 -19.11
CA ASP A 206 -6.86 -21.50 -19.41
C ASP A 206 -6.11 -21.16 -20.71
N ILE A 207 -4.81 -21.27 -20.71
CA ILE A 207 -3.97 -20.94 -21.87
C ILE A 207 -3.40 -22.19 -22.56
N ASP A 208 -3.83 -23.39 -22.12
CA ASP A 208 -3.38 -24.69 -22.60
C ASP A 208 -1.84 -24.88 -22.53
N GLU A 209 -1.22 -24.29 -21.54
CA GLU A 209 0.20 -24.42 -21.24
C GLU A 209 0.40 -25.11 -19.88
N MET A 210 1.56 -25.73 -19.70
CA MET A 210 1.96 -26.39 -18.45
C MET A 210 3.19 -25.71 -17.86
N GLU A 211 3.34 -25.81 -16.53
CA GLU A 211 4.59 -25.41 -15.86
C GLU A 211 5.79 -26.18 -16.45
N ASN A 212 6.91 -25.49 -16.65
CA ASN A 212 8.15 -26.08 -17.12
C ASN A 212 9.22 -26.02 -16.01
N ASN A 213 10.11 -27.01 -16.00
CA ASN A 213 11.27 -27.08 -15.09
C ASN A 213 10.93 -26.98 -13.60
N VAL A 214 9.83 -27.62 -13.20
CA VAL A 214 9.42 -27.65 -11.78
C VAL A 214 9.75 -29.02 -11.16
N PRO A 215 10.15 -29.09 -9.87
CA PRO A 215 10.55 -30.34 -9.21
C PRO A 215 9.37 -31.26 -8.82
N HIS A 216 8.18 -30.94 -9.24
CA HIS A 216 6.93 -31.65 -8.95
C HIS A 216 6.16 -31.88 -10.26
N ARG A 217 5.02 -32.60 -10.17
CA ARG A 217 4.14 -32.78 -11.34
C ARG A 217 3.71 -31.42 -11.88
N PRO A 218 4.00 -31.07 -13.15
CA PRO A 218 3.60 -29.82 -13.75
C PRO A 218 2.10 -29.56 -13.64
N GLY A 219 1.73 -28.36 -13.26
CA GLY A 219 0.35 -27.87 -13.24
C GLY A 219 0.00 -27.09 -14.51
N LYS A 220 -1.29 -26.95 -14.79
CA LYS A 220 -1.76 -26.07 -15.86
C LYS A 220 -1.49 -24.60 -15.49
N LEU A 221 -1.15 -23.82 -16.50
CA LEU A 221 -0.98 -22.37 -16.39
C LEU A 221 -2.27 -21.65 -16.78
N TYR A 222 -2.49 -20.53 -16.11
CA TYR A 222 -3.63 -19.64 -16.28
C TYR A 222 -3.15 -18.20 -16.43
N THR A 223 -3.99 -17.37 -16.99
CA THR A 223 -3.83 -15.92 -16.99
C THR A 223 -5.11 -15.25 -16.50
N LEU A 224 -5.00 -14.03 -15.99
CA LEU A 224 -6.17 -13.21 -15.67
C LEU A 224 -6.86 -12.81 -16.99
N LYS A 225 -8.18 -12.97 -17.07
CA LYS A 225 -8.96 -12.55 -18.23
C LYS A 225 -8.79 -11.04 -18.47
N LYS A 226 -8.70 -10.64 -19.75
CA LYS A 226 -8.41 -9.24 -20.15
C LYS A 226 -9.33 -8.21 -19.50
N GLN A 227 -10.62 -8.54 -19.36
CA GLN A 227 -11.64 -7.65 -18.77
C GLN A 227 -11.40 -7.33 -17.29
N PHE A 228 -10.56 -8.11 -16.59
CA PHE A 228 -10.24 -7.92 -15.18
C PHE A 228 -8.83 -7.39 -14.95
N ARG A 229 -8.03 -7.22 -16.01
CA ARG A 229 -6.71 -6.63 -15.89
C ARG A 229 -6.89 -5.15 -15.53
N THR A 230 -6.42 -4.74 -14.36
CA THR A 230 -6.31 -3.34 -14.02
C THR A 230 -5.31 -2.71 -14.99
N LYS A 231 -5.79 -1.77 -15.77
CA LYS A 231 -4.90 -0.91 -16.55
C LYS A 231 -4.31 0.12 -15.58
N GLY A 232 -3.06 0.53 -15.79
CA GLY A 232 -2.50 1.71 -15.17
C GLY A 232 -3.35 2.96 -15.48
N ILE A 233 -3.01 4.09 -14.91
CA ILE A 233 -3.75 5.37 -14.96
C ILE A 233 -4.30 5.73 -16.34
N ASN A 234 -3.64 5.34 -17.42
CA ASN A 234 -4.04 5.66 -18.79
C ASN A 234 -5.33 4.97 -19.26
N ALA A 235 -6.05 4.29 -18.38
CA ALA A 235 -7.32 3.62 -18.70
C ALA A 235 -8.53 4.24 -18.01
N LEU A 236 -8.36 5.32 -17.28
CA LEU A 236 -9.44 6.10 -16.66
C LEU A 236 -9.66 7.45 -17.36
N SER A 237 -9.09 7.66 -18.55
CA SER A 237 -9.41 8.77 -19.43
C SER A 237 -10.38 8.38 -20.52
#